data_beab9df761387416d0ccaea9b6e2377a
#
_entry.id   beab9df761387416d0ccaea9b6e2377a
#
_cell.length_a   1.000
_cell.length_b   1.000
_cell.length_c   1.000
_cell.angle_alpha   90.00
_cell.angle_beta   90.00
_cell.angle_gamma   90.00
#
_symmetry.space_group_name_H-M   'P 1'
#
loop_
_entity.id
_entity.type
_entity.pdbx_description
1 polymer ?
#
loop_
_entity_poly.entity_id
_entity_poly.type
_entity_poly.pdbx_seq_one_letter_code
_entity_poly.pdbx_strand_id
1 'polypeptide(L)'
;MSIPEVVTIGRISVDLYAQQEGASFTDPQTFAKSVGGSPTNVAVAAARLGHHAAVVTNVGAEQLGDYVRAQLAAWDVDVSYVGTGAGQTPVVLAALDPPEDPQIIFFRGAAAPDTQVTTSDVPIGVIVECPVLWISFGALAQGTTADACQDWLDVRDRRDDVVLDLDYRPSMWSDRDAAHEVALAAVRRSTVVLGNRVECEVATGETDPDRAADALLAEGVRLAIVKRGGSGVLLATADDRWT
;
A
#
# COMPACT_ATOMS: atom_id res chain seq x y z
N MET A 1 1.57 -12.82 22.39
CA MET A 1 2.31 -11.83 21.56
C MET A 1 1.67 -10.47 21.82
N SER A 2 2.44 -9.41 21.90
CA SER A 2 1.90 -8.05 21.99
C SER A 2 1.28 -7.68 20.65
N ILE A 3 0.20 -6.90 20.66
CA ILE A 3 -0.41 -6.37 19.43
C ILE A 3 0.54 -5.34 18.82
N PRO A 4 0.80 -5.39 17.50
CA PRO A 4 1.59 -4.37 16.83
C PRO A 4 0.93 -2.99 16.91
N GLU A 5 1.74 -1.93 17.01
CA GLU A 5 1.24 -0.54 17.00
C GLU A 5 0.80 -0.11 15.59
N VAL A 6 1.48 -0.64 14.57
CA VAL A 6 1.18 -0.36 13.16
C VAL A 6 1.04 -1.68 12.41
N VAL A 7 -0.13 -1.92 11.85
CA VAL A 7 -0.39 -3.08 10.97
C VAL A 7 -0.62 -2.56 9.55
N THR A 8 0.22 -2.99 8.62
CA THR A 8 0.11 -2.60 7.21
C THR A 8 -0.36 -3.77 6.36
N ILE A 9 -1.27 -3.54 5.44
CA ILE A 9 -1.87 -4.58 4.59
C ILE A 9 -1.70 -4.21 3.11
N GLY A 10 -1.22 -5.14 2.31
CA GLY A 10 -1.22 -4.97 0.87
C GLY A 10 -0.12 -5.71 0.12
N ARG A 11 0.26 -5.13 -1.02
CA ARG A 11 1.15 -5.76 -1.99
C ARG A 11 2.60 -5.75 -1.53
N ILE A 12 3.30 -6.80 -1.95
CA ILE A 12 4.74 -6.93 -1.73
C ILE A 12 5.43 -7.37 -3.02
N SER A 13 6.68 -6.95 -3.18
CA SER A 13 7.51 -7.33 -4.32
C SER A 13 8.99 -7.41 -3.95
N VAL A 14 9.75 -8.06 -4.81
CA VAL A 14 11.19 -7.88 -4.86
C VAL A 14 11.48 -6.87 -5.96
N ASP A 15 12.03 -5.73 -5.59
CA ASP A 15 12.35 -4.66 -6.53
C ASP A 15 13.82 -4.76 -6.96
N LEU A 16 14.06 -4.69 -8.26
CA LEU A 16 15.36 -4.70 -8.89
C LEU A 16 15.59 -3.32 -9.53
N TYR A 17 16.38 -2.51 -8.87
CA TYR A 17 16.75 -1.16 -9.33
C TYR A 17 18.02 -1.23 -10.17
N ALA A 18 17.95 -0.73 -11.41
CA ALA A 18 19.14 -0.58 -12.24
C ALA A 18 20.18 0.31 -11.55
N GLN A 19 21.43 -0.09 -11.60
CA GLN A 19 22.54 0.67 -10.98
C GLN A 19 23.20 1.66 -11.93
N GLN A 20 22.96 1.52 -13.23
CA GLN A 20 23.47 2.42 -14.27
C GLN A 20 22.43 3.51 -14.55
N GLU A 21 22.71 4.70 -14.08
CA GLU A 21 21.88 5.89 -14.31
C GLU A 21 21.88 6.26 -15.81
N GLY A 22 20.68 6.52 -16.37
CA GLY A 22 20.50 6.87 -17.77
C GLY A 22 20.63 5.70 -18.75
N ALA A 23 20.77 4.46 -18.26
CA ALA A 23 20.76 3.28 -19.11
C ALA A 23 19.32 2.76 -19.30
N SER A 24 18.92 2.55 -20.56
CA SER A 24 17.61 1.99 -20.91
C SER A 24 17.56 0.50 -20.63
N PHE A 25 16.36 -0.10 -20.63
CA PHE A 25 16.20 -1.56 -20.46
C PHE A 25 16.85 -2.39 -21.58
N THR A 26 17.21 -1.78 -22.69
CA THR A 26 17.91 -2.46 -23.80
C THR A 26 19.42 -2.49 -23.62
N ASP A 27 19.96 -1.73 -22.67
CA ASP A 27 21.38 -1.68 -22.38
C ASP A 27 21.79 -2.75 -21.36
N PRO A 28 23.04 -3.20 -21.33
CA PRO A 28 23.55 -4.06 -20.27
C PRO A 28 23.46 -3.36 -18.90
N GLN A 29 22.79 -4.00 -17.92
CA GLN A 29 22.57 -3.44 -16.59
C GLN A 29 22.90 -4.45 -15.49
N THR A 30 23.27 -3.92 -14.33
CA THR A 30 23.29 -4.62 -13.05
C THR A 30 22.19 -4.06 -12.17
N PHE A 31 21.65 -4.87 -11.24
CA PHE A 31 20.52 -4.49 -10.42
C PHE A 31 20.83 -4.63 -8.94
N ALA A 32 20.45 -3.62 -8.16
CA ALA A 32 20.34 -3.75 -6.72
C ALA A 32 18.98 -4.32 -6.34
N LYS A 33 18.98 -5.32 -5.46
CA LYS A 33 17.77 -5.99 -4.99
C LYS A 33 17.30 -5.36 -3.68
N SER A 34 16.00 -5.05 -3.59
CA SER A 34 15.34 -4.56 -2.38
C SER A 34 13.97 -5.22 -2.20
N VAL A 35 13.33 -5.00 -1.08
CA VAL A 35 11.91 -5.32 -0.88
C VAL A 35 11.09 -4.08 -1.19
N GLY A 36 10.05 -4.24 -1.99
CA GLY A 36 9.14 -3.18 -2.39
C GLY A 36 7.70 -3.41 -1.92
N GLY A 37 6.86 -2.46 -2.28
CA GLY A 37 5.45 -2.40 -1.89
C GLY A 37 5.18 -1.29 -0.88
N SER A 38 4.14 -0.49 -1.12
CA SER A 38 3.76 0.64 -0.26
C SER A 38 3.59 0.23 1.21
N PRO A 39 2.82 -0.84 1.56
CA PRO A 39 2.66 -1.25 2.96
C PRO A 39 3.97 -1.69 3.61
N THR A 40 4.85 -2.32 2.85
CA THR A 40 6.18 -2.72 3.33
C THR A 40 7.04 -1.52 3.69
N ASN A 41 7.07 -0.52 2.83
CA ASN A 41 7.84 0.71 3.06
C ASN A 41 7.36 1.44 4.33
N VAL A 42 6.05 1.46 4.56
CA VAL A 42 5.46 2.07 5.76
C VAL A 42 5.82 1.28 7.01
N ALA A 43 5.70 -0.05 6.99
CA ALA A 43 6.07 -0.88 8.14
C ALA A 43 7.57 -0.74 8.50
N VAL A 44 8.45 -0.74 7.50
CA VAL A 44 9.90 -0.52 7.70
C VAL A 44 10.18 0.88 8.26
N ALA A 45 9.49 1.92 7.76
CA ALA A 45 9.63 3.27 8.30
C ALA A 45 9.18 3.35 9.76
N ALA A 46 8.03 2.75 10.10
CA ALA A 46 7.52 2.68 11.46
C ALA A 46 8.49 1.94 12.40
N ALA A 47 9.00 0.78 11.98
CA ALA A 47 9.99 0.01 12.76
C ALA A 47 11.27 0.83 13.01
N ARG A 48 11.79 1.52 11.99
CA ARG A 48 12.96 2.41 12.14
C ARG A 48 12.73 3.60 13.06
N LEU A 49 11.47 4.01 13.24
CA LEU A 49 11.08 5.05 14.21
C LEU A 49 10.84 4.49 15.61
N GLY A 50 11.04 3.19 15.81
CA GLY A 50 10.95 2.51 17.11
C GLY A 50 9.57 1.96 17.45
N HIS A 51 8.64 1.91 16.47
CA HIS A 51 7.32 1.33 16.66
C HIS A 51 7.31 -0.17 16.32
N HIS A 52 6.50 -0.95 17.05
CA HIS A 52 6.23 -2.34 16.71
C HIS A 52 5.30 -2.38 15.49
N ALA A 53 5.87 -2.69 14.32
CA ALA A 53 5.15 -2.72 13.06
C ALA A 53 5.09 -4.14 12.47
N ALA A 54 3.96 -4.50 11.87
CA ALA A 54 3.74 -5.78 11.19
C ALA A 54 3.22 -5.56 9.77
N VAL A 55 3.57 -6.49 8.87
CA VAL A 55 3.04 -6.54 7.49
C VAL A 55 2.13 -7.75 7.33
N VAL A 56 0.93 -7.52 6.82
CA VAL A 56 -0.02 -8.56 6.41
C VAL A 56 0.04 -8.69 4.89
N THR A 57 0.57 -9.81 4.41
CA THR A 57 0.71 -10.12 2.99
C THR A 57 1.05 -11.59 2.79
N ASN A 58 1.06 -12.06 1.56
CA ASN A 58 1.61 -13.37 1.20
C ASN A 58 2.75 -13.22 0.18
N VAL A 59 3.72 -14.12 0.27
CA VAL A 59 4.79 -14.30 -0.72
C VAL A 59 4.76 -15.73 -1.26
N GLY A 60 5.48 -16.02 -2.32
CA GLY A 60 5.62 -17.36 -2.86
C GLY A 60 6.45 -18.28 -1.95
N ALA A 61 6.38 -19.59 -2.20
CA ALA A 61 7.14 -20.62 -1.48
C ALA A 61 8.56 -20.81 -2.05
N GLU A 62 9.10 -19.82 -2.73
CA GLU A 62 10.41 -19.86 -3.37
C GLU A 62 11.41 -18.89 -2.70
N GLN A 63 12.66 -18.93 -3.15
CA GLN A 63 13.77 -18.18 -2.53
C GLN A 63 13.57 -16.64 -2.45
N LEU A 64 12.76 -16.05 -3.34
CA LEU A 64 12.43 -14.61 -3.24
C LEU A 64 11.47 -14.35 -2.08
N GLY A 65 10.52 -15.26 -1.81
CA GLY A 65 9.68 -15.20 -0.63
C GLY A 65 10.48 -15.32 0.68
N ASP A 66 11.46 -16.23 0.72
CA ASP A 66 12.38 -16.37 1.85
C ASP A 66 13.22 -15.09 2.04
N TYR A 67 13.70 -14.52 0.93
CA TYR A 67 14.44 -13.25 0.97
C TYR A 67 13.59 -12.11 1.55
N VAL A 68 12.33 -12.00 1.13
CA VAL A 68 11.43 -10.96 1.64
C VAL A 68 11.25 -11.08 3.16
N ARG A 69 10.94 -12.28 3.65
CA ARG A 69 10.78 -12.52 5.11
C ARG A 69 12.04 -12.21 5.88
N ALA A 70 13.19 -12.71 5.40
CA ALA A 70 14.48 -12.48 6.05
C ALA A 70 14.83 -10.98 6.10
N GLN A 71 14.56 -10.25 5.02
CA GLN A 71 14.88 -8.84 4.93
C GLN A 71 13.98 -7.98 5.82
N LEU A 72 12.67 -8.27 5.86
CA LEU A 72 11.73 -7.60 6.77
C LEU A 72 12.11 -7.83 8.24
N ALA A 73 12.41 -9.07 8.60
CA ALA A 73 12.86 -9.40 9.96
C ALA A 73 14.19 -8.69 10.32
N ALA A 74 15.12 -8.56 9.36
CA ALA A 74 16.37 -7.82 9.56
C ALA A 74 16.15 -6.30 9.72
N TRP A 75 15.00 -5.78 9.36
CA TRP A 75 14.58 -4.39 9.56
C TRP A 75 13.62 -4.23 10.75
N ASP A 76 13.56 -5.22 11.65
CA ASP A 76 12.73 -5.24 12.86
C ASP A 76 11.21 -5.16 12.57
N VAL A 77 10.76 -5.59 11.39
CA VAL A 77 9.34 -5.72 11.06
C VAL A 77 8.85 -7.11 11.48
N ASP A 78 7.73 -7.18 12.18
CA ASP A 78 7.08 -8.43 12.53
C ASP A 78 6.54 -9.12 11.27
N VAL A 79 7.07 -10.30 10.97
CA VAL A 79 6.73 -11.13 9.81
C VAL A 79 5.73 -12.24 10.13
N SER A 80 5.14 -12.23 11.32
CA SER A 80 4.19 -13.28 11.77
C SER A 80 2.97 -13.41 10.86
N TYR A 81 2.63 -12.35 10.13
CA TYR A 81 1.50 -12.29 9.19
C TYR A 81 1.96 -12.24 7.71
N VAL A 82 3.21 -12.58 7.44
CA VAL A 82 3.71 -12.77 6.07
C VAL A 82 3.54 -14.23 5.70
N GLY A 83 2.38 -14.58 5.17
CA GLY A 83 2.01 -15.93 4.81
C GLY A 83 2.62 -16.40 3.48
N THR A 84 2.23 -17.59 3.06
CA THR A 84 2.64 -18.19 1.77
C THR A 84 1.40 -18.41 0.91
N GLY A 85 1.37 -17.82 -0.28
CA GLY A 85 0.35 -18.05 -1.29
C GLY A 85 0.86 -18.86 -2.47
N ALA A 86 -0.05 -19.28 -3.33
CA ALA A 86 0.28 -19.95 -4.58
C ALA A 86 0.92 -18.96 -5.58
N GLY A 87 1.84 -19.44 -6.40
CA GLY A 87 2.54 -18.63 -7.39
C GLY A 87 3.87 -18.09 -6.86
N GLN A 88 4.47 -17.20 -7.63
CA GLN A 88 5.78 -16.61 -7.34
C GLN A 88 5.64 -15.22 -6.71
N THR A 89 6.57 -14.89 -5.84
CA THR A 89 6.71 -13.53 -5.30
C THR A 89 6.86 -12.54 -6.47
N PRO A 90 6.05 -11.48 -6.53
CA PRO A 90 6.16 -10.49 -7.59
C PRO A 90 7.53 -9.84 -7.65
N VAL A 91 7.99 -9.54 -8.87
CA VAL A 91 9.25 -8.84 -9.12
C VAL A 91 8.96 -7.55 -9.88
N VAL A 92 9.63 -6.50 -9.50
CA VAL A 92 9.59 -5.19 -10.17
C VAL A 92 10.98 -4.86 -10.68
N LEU A 93 11.06 -4.45 -11.94
CA LEU A 93 12.27 -3.89 -12.54
C LEU A 93 12.09 -2.39 -12.69
N ALA A 94 13.05 -1.61 -12.21
CA ALA A 94 13.08 -0.16 -12.38
C ALA A 94 14.39 0.26 -13.05
N ALA A 95 14.28 0.92 -14.20
CA ALA A 95 15.40 1.56 -14.88
C ALA A 95 15.36 3.07 -14.60
N LEU A 96 16.52 3.65 -14.31
CA LEU A 96 16.67 5.08 -14.02
C LEU A 96 16.90 5.86 -15.33
N ASP A 97 15.94 5.76 -16.27
CA ASP A 97 15.98 6.44 -17.56
C ASP A 97 14.58 6.93 -17.99
N PRO A 98 14.27 8.22 -17.89
CA PRO A 98 15.09 9.23 -17.21
C PRO A 98 15.05 9.06 -15.67
N PRO A 99 16.08 9.50 -14.93
CA PRO A 99 16.15 9.32 -13.47
C PRO A 99 15.00 9.95 -12.70
N GLU A 100 14.44 11.06 -13.19
CA GLU A 100 13.30 11.77 -12.60
C GLU A 100 11.94 11.12 -12.85
N ASP A 101 11.83 10.22 -13.84
CA ASP A 101 10.62 9.45 -14.17
C ASP A 101 11.01 8.00 -14.56
N PRO A 102 11.41 7.19 -13.59
CA PRO A 102 11.92 5.84 -13.84
C PRO A 102 10.91 4.93 -14.55
N GLN A 103 11.35 4.23 -15.57
CA GLN A 103 10.54 3.19 -16.20
C GLN A 103 10.41 1.98 -15.27
N ILE A 104 9.20 1.50 -15.07
CA ILE A 104 8.90 0.40 -14.15
C ILE A 104 8.18 -0.73 -14.89
N ILE A 105 8.71 -1.94 -14.78
CA ILE A 105 8.08 -3.15 -15.31
C ILE A 105 7.68 -4.06 -14.16
N PHE A 106 6.41 -4.45 -14.13
CA PHE A 106 5.88 -5.34 -13.11
C PHE A 106 5.78 -6.78 -13.65
N PHE A 107 6.50 -7.70 -13.05
CA PHE A 107 6.32 -9.15 -13.24
C PHE A 107 5.41 -9.65 -12.12
N ARG A 108 4.11 -9.54 -12.37
CA ARG A 108 3.07 -9.88 -11.42
C ARG A 108 1.91 -10.56 -12.13
N GLY A 109 1.61 -11.79 -11.75
CA GLY A 109 0.43 -12.50 -12.23
C GLY A 109 -0.86 -11.98 -11.55
N ALA A 110 -2.01 -12.19 -12.21
CA ALA A 110 -3.31 -11.84 -11.64
C ALA A 110 -3.60 -12.56 -10.31
N ALA A 111 -3.09 -13.79 -10.16
CA ALA A 111 -3.20 -14.57 -8.91
C ALA A 111 -1.88 -14.55 -8.12
N ALA A 112 -1.25 -13.38 -8.00
CA ALA A 112 -0.06 -13.24 -7.18
C ALA A 112 -0.31 -13.62 -5.71
N PRO A 113 0.69 -14.16 -4.97
CA PRO A 113 0.50 -14.62 -3.59
C PRO A 113 -0.17 -13.60 -2.66
N ASP A 114 0.17 -12.33 -2.79
CA ASP A 114 -0.36 -11.23 -1.97
C ASP A 114 -1.83 -10.85 -2.27
N THR A 115 -2.47 -11.48 -3.26
CA THR A 115 -3.93 -11.43 -3.48
C THR A 115 -4.69 -12.55 -2.77
N GLN A 116 -4.00 -13.42 -2.03
CA GLN A 116 -4.54 -14.66 -1.47
C GLN A 116 -4.59 -14.65 0.08
N VAL A 117 -4.45 -13.51 0.71
CA VAL A 117 -4.64 -13.36 2.16
C VAL A 117 -6.11 -13.55 2.49
N THR A 118 -6.41 -14.21 3.61
CA THR A 118 -7.77 -14.43 4.12
C THR A 118 -7.92 -13.87 5.52
N THR A 119 -9.15 -13.69 5.98
CA THR A 119 -9.42 -13.23 7.36
C THR A 119 -8.88 -14.17 8.43
N SER A 120 -8.67 -15.46 8.11
CA SER A 120 -8.09 -16.44 9.03
C SER A 120 -6.57 -16.32 9.22
N ASP A 121 -5.88 -15.60 8.35
CA ASP A 121 -4.42 -15.45 8.40
C ASP A 121 -3.97 -14.46 9.48
N VAL A 122 -4.90 -13.63 9.98
CA VAL A 122 -4.63 -12.63 11.01
C VAL A 122 -5.66 -12.74 12.14
N PRO A 123 -5.25 -12.91 13.40
CA PRO A 123 -6.18 -12.87 14.52
C PRO A 123 -6.97 -11.55 14.53
N ILE A 124 -8.28 -11.63 14.64
CA ILE A 124 -9.16 -10.45 14.56
C ILE A 124 -8.81 -9.38 15.60
N GLY A 125 -8.31 -9.79 16.78
CA GLY A 125 -7.83 -8.85 17.81
C GLY A 125 -6.70 -7.95 17.32
N VAL A 126 -5.81 -8.44 16.45
CA VAL A 126 -4.73 -7.64 15.86
C VAL A 126 -5.31 -6.52 14.99
N ILE A 127 -6.32 -6.82 14.19
CA ILE A 127 -6.99 -5.84 13.33
C ILE A 127 -7.78 -4.81 14.14
N VAL A 128 -8.47 -5.24 15.20
CA VAL A 128 -9.38 -4.38 15.97
C VAL A 128 -8.64 -3.53 16.99
N GLU A 129 -7.52 -4.01 17.55
CA GLU A 129 -6.86 -3.39 18.69
C GLU A 129 -5.55 -2.66 18.32
N CYS A 130 -4.99 -2.84 17.09
CA CYS A 130 -3.80 -2.10 16.70
C CYS A 130 -4.12 -0.59 16.64
N PRO A 131 -3.25 0.29 17.17
CA PRO A 131 -3.46 1.74 17.10
C PRO A 131 -3.61 2.26 15.67
N VAL A 132 -2.80 1.75 14.72
CA VAL A 132 -2.83 2.17 13.32
C VAL A 132 -3.03 0.95 12.41
N LEU A 133 -4.13 0.94 11.68
CA LEU A 133 -4.37 0.01 10.57
C LEU A 133 -4.15 0.75 9.25
N TRP A 134 -3.12 0.36 8.50
CA TRP A 134 -2.80 0.91 7.19
C TRP A 134 -3.20 -0.06 6.09
N ILE A 135 -4.01 0.38 5.13
CA ILE A 135 -4.41 -0.43 3.98
C ILE A 135 -3.98 0.28 2.69
N SER A 136 -3.24 -0.41 1.85
CA SER A 136 -2.98 0.04 0.47
C SER A 136 -4.18 -0.30 -0.41
N PHE A 137 -4.68 0.66 -1.18
CA PHE A 137 -5.82 0.48 -2.09
C PHE A 137 -5.65 -0.69 -3.07
N GLY A 138 -4.41 -0.97 -3.46
CA GLY A 138 -4.11 -2.14 -4.28
C GLY A 138 -4.45 -3.49 -3.61
N ALA A 139 -4.59 -3.55 -2.28
CA ALA A 139 -5.06 -4.74 -1.58
C ALA A 139 -6.57 -4.99 -1.76
N LEU A 140 -7.33 -3.94 -2.07
CA LEU A 140 -8.77 -4.00 -2.29
C LEU A 140 -9.16 -4.36 -3.74
N ALA A 141 -8.16 -4.57 -4.62
CA ALA A 141 -8.42 -4.70 -6.05
C ALA A 141 -8.92 -6.11 -6.45
N GLN A 142 -8.42 -7.17 -5.83
CA GLN A 142 -8.73 -8.53 -6.28
C GLN A 142 -8.35 -9.63 -5.29
N GLY A 143 -8.94 -10.81 -5.49
CA GLY A 143 -8.66 -12.02 -4.73
C GLY A 143 -9.22 -11.99 -3.32
N THR A 144 -8.92 -13.03 -2.53
CA THR A 144 -9.42 -13.12 -1.15
C THR A 144 -8.85 -12.04 -0.25
N THR A 145 -7.73 -11.40 -0.64
CA THR A 145 -7.19 -10.24 0.08
C THR A 145 -8.14 -9.05 0.00
N ALA A 146 -8.80 -8.83 -1.14
CA ALA A 146 -9.78 -7.77 -1.26
C ALA A 146 -10.98 -8.01 -0.34
N ASP A 147 -11.50 -9.24 -0.31
CA ASP A 147 -12.60 -9.63 0.57
C ASP A 147 -12.21 -9.46 2.05
N ALA A 148 -11.03 -9.95 2.43
CA ALA A 148 -10.51 -9.83 3.80
C ALA A 148 -10.34 -8.36 4.22
N CYS A 149 -9.84 -7.49 3.34
CA CYS A 149 -9.71 -6.06 3.62
C CYS A 149 -11.09 -5.38 3.82
N GLN A 150 -12.10 -5.76 3.04
CA GLN A 150 -13.47 -5.26 3.23
C GLN A 150 -14.03 -5.66 4.60
N ASP A 151 -13.91 -6.95 4.96
CA ASP A 151 -14.35 -7.47 6.24
C ASP A 151 -13.62 -6.79 7.41
N TRP A 152 -12.32 -6.57 7.29
CA TRP A 152 -11.51 -5.91 8.31
C TRP A 152 -11.86 -4.44 8.47
N LEU A 153 -12.13 -3.72 7.39
CA LEU A 153 -12.62 -2.34 7.44
C LEU A 153 -13.98 -2.26 8.12
N ASP A 154 -14.89 -3.21 7.86
CA ASP A 154 -16.21 -3.26 8.48
C ASP A 154 -16.13 -3.54 9.98
N VAL A 155 -15.28 -4.50 10.40
CA VAL A 155 -15.11 -4.83 11.83
C VAL A 155 -14.36 -3.73 12.58
N ARG A 156 -13.39 -3.08 11.93
CA ARG A 156 -12.62 -1.97 12.50
C ARG A 156 -13.49 -0.74 12.77
N ASP A 157 -14.46 -0.47 11.91
CA ASP A 157 -15.48 0.59 12.06
C ASP A 157 -14.88 1.95 12.47
N ARG A 158 -13.80 2.35 11.79
CA ARG A 158 -13.09 3.64 12.01
C ARG A 158 -12.56 3.85 13.45
N ARG A 159 -12.34 2.78 14.20
CA ARG A 159 -11.72 2.88 15.53
C ARG A 159 -10.24 3.24 15.37
N ASP A 160 -9.78 4.16 16.20
CA ASP A 160 -8.42 4.68 16.18
C ASP A 160 -8.02 5.19 14.77
N ASP A 161 -6.82 4.88 14.30
CA ASP A 161 -6.38 5.31 12.98
C ASP A 161 -6.55 4.20 11.94
N VAL A 162 -7.46 4.42 11.01
CA VAL A 162 -7.60 3.63 9.77
C VAL A 162 -7.09 4.47 8.61
N VAL A 163 -5.93 4.11 8.09
CA VAL A 163 -5.24 4.86 7.04
C VAL A 163 -5.41 4.14 5.71
N LEU A 164 -6.00 4.83 4.72
CA LEU A 164 -6.10 4.36 3.35
C LEU A 164 -5.08 5.10 2.47
N ASP A 165 -4.12 4.36 1.92
CA ASP A 165 -3.22 4.85 0.87
C ASP A 165 -3.85 4.53 -0.49
N LEU A 166 -4.22 5.57 -1.22
CA LEU A 166 -4.92 5.45 -2.49
C LEU A 166 -4.05 4.90 -3.64
N ASP A 167 -2.84 4.55 -3.45
CA ASP A 167 -1.87 3.92 -4.36
C ASP A 167 -2.53 3.21 -5.59
N TYR A 168 -3.24 4.00 -6.41
CA TYR A 168 -4.00 3.53 -7.55
C TYR A 168 -3.09 3.05 -8.67
N ARG A 169 -3.32 1.84 -9.14
CA ARG A 169 -2.63 1.25 -10.29
C ARG A 169 -3.66 0.80 -11.32
N PRO A 170 -3.79 1.50 -12.47
CA PRO A 170 -4.80 1.18 -13.48
C PRO A 170 -4.83 -0.29 -13.90
N SER A 171 -3.67 -0.94 -13.96
CA SER A 171 -3.54 -2.35 -14.36
C SER A 171 -4.17 -3.37 -13.40
N MET A 172 -4.62 -2.93 -12.23
CA MET A 172 -5.24 -3.80 -11.21
C MET A 172 -6.76 -3.78 -11.24
N TRP A 173 -7.36 -2.91 -12.03
CA TRP A 173 -8.80 -2.68 -12.08
C TRP A 173 -9.34 -2.96 -13.48
N SER A 174 -10.62 -3.38 -13.57
CA SER A 174 -11.29 -3.55 -14.86
C SER A 174 -11.39 -2.23 -15.62
N ASP A 175 -11.72 -1.17 -14.89
CA ASP A 175 -11.85 0.19 -15.38
C ASP A 175 -11.77 1.18 -14.20
N ARG A 176 -11.84 2.48 -14.51
CA ARG A 176 -11.74 3.56 -13.53
C ARG A 176 -12.98 3.67 -12.64
N ASP A 177 -14.16 3.36 -13.17
CA ASP A 177 -15.42 3.47 -12.42
C ASP A 177 -15.48 2.39 -11.34
N ALA A 178 -15.05 1.16 -11.65
CA ALA A 178 -14.93 0.10 -10.65
C ALA A 178 -13.91 0.48 -9.55
N ALA A 179 -12.80 1.10 -9.92
CA ALA A 179 -11.84 1.60 -8.94
C ALA A 179 -12.44 2.72 -8.07
N HIS A 180 -13.20 3.65 -8.66
CA HIS A 180 -13.88 4.72 -7.94
C HIS A 180 -14.86 4.17 -6.90
N GLU A 181 -15.71 3.25 -7.27
CA GLU A 181 -16.72 2.65 -6.35
C GLU A 181 -16.04 2.02 -5.12
N VAL A 182 -15.00 1.21 -5.34
CA VAL A 182 -14.26 0.57 -4.25
C VAL A 182 -13.49 1.58 -3.42
N ALA A 183 -12.86 2.58 -4.05
CA ALA A 183 -12.14 3.64 -3.34
C ALA A 183 -13.08 4.43 -2.42
N LEU A 184 -14.24 4.86 -2.93
CA LEU A 184 -15.21 5.61 -2.16
C LEU A 184 -15.76 4.79 -0.98
N ALA A 185 -16.03 3.49 -1.19
CA ALA A 185 -16.44 2.60 -0.11
C ALA A 185 -15.38 2.45 0.98
N ALA A 186 -14.09 2.39 0.61
CA ALA A 186 -12.98 2.31 1.55
C ALA A 186 -12.73 3.65 2.26
N VAL A 187 -12.84 4.78 1.56
CA VAL A 187 -12.76 6.15 2.14
C VAL A 187 -13.75 6.31 3.27
N ARG A 188 -15.00 5.89 3.09
CA ARG A 188 -16.06 5.96 4.12
C ARG A 188 -15.76 5.17 5.38
N ARG A 189 -14.86 4.20 5.31
CA ARG A 189 -14.41 3.36 6.44
C ARG A 189 -13.06 3.78 7.01
N SER A 190 -12.45 4.82 6.45
CA SER A 190 -11.12 5.32 6.83
C SER A 190 -11.20 6.60 7.65
N THR A 191 -10.19 6.83 8.50
CA THR A 191 -10.06 8.07 9.29
C THR A 191 -9.01 9.00 8.69
N VAL A 192 -8.03 8.45 8.01
CA VAL A 192 -6.97 9.17 7.28
C VAL A 192 -6.91 8.63 5.87
N VAL A 193 -6.91 9.52 4.88
CA VAL A 193 -6.77 9.13 3.47
C VAL A 193 -5.63 9.91 2.84
N LEU A 194 -4.74 9.22 2.13
CA LEU A 194 -3.66 9.86 1.42
C LEU A 194 -3.55 9.36 -0.03
N GLY A 195 -3.18 10.26 -0.92
CA GLY A 195 -2.98 9.96 -2.32
C GLY A 195 -2.31 11.10 -3.06
N ASN A 196 -1.83 10.83 -4.28
CA ASN A 196 -1.46 11.89 -5.20
C ASN A 196 -2.72 12.46 -5.88
N ARG A 197 -2.54 13.49 -6.73
CA ARG A 197 -3.67 14.16 -7.40
C ARG A 197 -4.54 13.20 -8.21
N VAL A 198 -3.92 12.29 -8.97
CA VAL A 198 -4.65 11.32 -9.81
C VAL A 198 -5.37 10.29 -8.95
N GLU A 199 -4.73 9.82 -7.90
CA GLU A 199 -5.30 8.88 -6.94
C GLU A 199 -6.51 9.48 -6.21
N CYS A 200 -6.39 10.73 -5.75
CA CYS A 200 -7.50 11.46 -5.14
C CYS A 200 -8.64 11.72 -6.14
N GLU A 201 -8.32 12.05 -7.41
CA GLU A 201 -9.32 12.20 -8.47
C GLU A 201 -10.08 10.89 -8.72
N VAL A 202 -9.41 9.73 -8.70
CA VAL A 202 -10.10 8.43 -8.81
C VAL A 202 -11.07 8.23 -7.66
N ALA A 203 -10.67 8.58 -6.43
CA ALA A 203 -11.51 8.37 -5.25
C ALA A 203 -12.69 9.35 -5.15
N THR A 204 -12.53 10.60 -5.63
CA THR A 204 -13.49 11.69 -5.38
C THR A 204 -14.17 12.25 -6.62
N GLY A 205 -13.62 12.01 -7.80
CA GLY A 205 -14.01 12.69 -9.04
C GLY A 205 -13.47 14.13 -9.20
N GLU A 206 -12.73 14.65 -8.21
CA GLU A 206 -12.25 16.02 -8.17
C GLU A 206 -10.79 16.12 -8.61
N THR A 207 -10.52 16.94 -9.62
CA THR A 207 -9.16 17.15 -10.16
C THR A 207 -8.35 18.20 -9.41
N ASP A 208 -9.02 19.12 -8.73
CA ASP A 208 -8.41 20.15 -7.90
C ASP A 208 -8.06 19.58 -6.52
N PRO A 209 -6.82 19.73 -6.03
CA PRO A 209 -6.39 19.14 -4.75
C PRO A 209 -7.20 19.62 -3.53
N ASP A 210 -7.61 20.89 -3.51
CA ASP A 210 -8.39 21.45 -2.40
C ASP A 210 -9.82 20.87 -2.41
N ARG A 211 -10.45 20.80 -3.59
CA ARG A 211 -11.78 20.18 -3.75
C ARG A 211 -11.75 18.69 -3.49
N ALA A 212 -10.68 17.99 -3.89
CA ALA A 212 -10.50 16.58 -3.57
C ALA A 212 -10.38 16.36 -2.05
N ALA A 213 -9.63 17.22 -1.35
CA ALA A 213 -9.55 17.18 0.10
C ALA A 213 -10.92 17.44 0.75
N ASP A 214 -11.69 18.44 0.27
CA ASP A 214 -13.05 18.73 0.74
C ASP A 214 -13.98 17.52 0.55
N ALA A 215 -13.91 16.87 -0.61
CA ALA A 215 -14.72 15.69 -0.90
C ALA A 215 -14.38 14.52 0.03
N LEU A 216 -13.10 14.27 0.32
CA LEU A 216 -12.68 13.26 1.28
C LEU A 216 -13.20 13.57 2.71
N LEU A 217 -13.08 14.83 3.14
CA LEU A 217 -13.58 15.28 4.46
C LEU A 217 -15.10 15.15 4.55
N ALA A 218 -15.84 15.41 3.47
CA ALA A 218 -17.29 15.24 3.41
C ALA A 218 -17.74 13.78 3.60
N GLU A 219 -16.90 12.79 3.22
CA GLU A 219 -17.12 11.37 3.50
C GLU A 219 -16.75 10.98 4.95
N GLY A 220 -16.36 11.97 5.78
CA GLY A 220 -16.10 11.81 7.19
C GLY A 220 -14.64 11.44 7.52
N VAL A 221 -13.71 11.55 6.58
CA VAL A 221 -12.27 11.46 6.85
C VAL A 221 -11.85 12.59 7.81
N ARG A 222 -11.01 12.29 8.79
CA ARG A 222 -10.50 13.31 9.73
C ARG A 222 -9.32 14.08 9.17
N LEU A 223 -8.47 13.41 8.37
CA LEU A 223 -7.28 13.99 7.75
C LEU A 223 -7.18 13.51 6.32
N ALA A 224 -7.28 14.44 5.38
CA ALA A 224 -6.99 14.22 3.97
C ALA A 224 -5.58 14.71 3.64
N ILE A 225 -4.78 13.88 2.93
CA ILE A 225 -3.41 14.18 2.56
C ILE A 225 -3.28 14.06 1.04
N VAL A 226 -3.12 15.18 0.35
CA VAL A 226 -2.99 15.22 -1.10
C VAL A 226 -1.55 15.54 -1.51
N LYS A 227 -0.85 14.55 -2.04
CA LYS A 227 0.52 14.68 -2.56
C LYS A 227 0.50 15.42 -3.90
N ARG A 228 1.25 16.52 -4.03
CA ARG A 228 1.25 17.41 -5.20
C ARG A 228 2.59 17.40 -5.96
N GLY A 229 3.39 16.35 -5.78
CA GLY A 229 4.72 16.22 -6.38
C GLY A 229 5.65 17.36 -5.94
N GLY A 230 6.31 18.02 -6.89
CA GLY A 230 7.22 19.14 -6.60
C GLY A 230 6.56 20.37 -5.94
N SER A 231 5.20 20.43 -5.91
CA SER A 231 4.45 21.49 -5.22
C SER A 231 4.14 21.16 -3.75
N GLY A 232 4.74 20.10 -3.19
CA GLY A 232 4.58 19.73 -1.79
C GLY A 232 3.35 18.87 -1.51
N VAL A 233 2.79 19.02 -0.31
CA VAL A 233 1.67 18.23 0.19
C VAL A 233 0.62 19.15 0.79
N LEU A 234 -0.64 18.92 0.48
CA LEU A 234 -1.76 19.52 1.17
C LEU A 234 -2.23 18.56 2.27
N LEU A 235 -2.29 19.04 3.51
CA LEU A 235 -2.97 18.38 4.61
C LEU A 235 -4.24 19.18 4.92
N ALA A 236 -5.36 18.50 5.08
CA ALA A 236 -6.64 19.14 5.37
C ALA A 236 -7.41 18.36 6.44
N THR A 237 -7.91 19.09 7.41
CA THR A 237 -8.92 18.65 8.39
C THR A 237 -10.19 19.49 8.21
N ALA A 238 -11.22 19.25 9.01
CA ALA A 238 -12.44 20.05 8.99
C ALA A 238 -12.17 21.54 9.31
N ASP A 239 -11.16 21.83 10.16
CA ASP A 239 -10.90 23.15 10.70
C ASP A 239 -9.70 23.84 10.06
N ASP A 240 -8.69 23.07 9.63
CA ASP A 240 -7.38 23.60 9.25
C ASP A 240 -6.83 23.01 7.96
N ARG A 241 -5.94 23.77 7.29
CA ARG A 241 -5.17 23.35 6.13
C ARG A 241 -3.72 23.79 6.23
N TRP A 242 -2.82 22.90 5.78
CA TRP A 242 -1.38 23.16 5.70
C TRP A 242 -0.85 22.75 4.32
N THR A 243 0.13 23.49 3.81
CA THR A 243 0.76 23.24 2.50
C THR A 243 2.27 23.38 2.59
#